data_295186e1db5419c3eef1f118fc74b587
#
_entry.id   295186e1db5419c3eef1f118fc74b587
#
_cell.length_a   1.000
_cell.length_b   1.000
_cell.length_c   1.000
_cell.angle_alpha   90.00
_cell.angle_beta   90.00
_cell.angle_gamma   90.00
#
_symmetry.space_group_name_H-M   'P 1'
#
loop_
_entity.id
_entity.type
_entity.pdbx_description
1 polymer ?
#
loop_
_entity_poly.entity_id
_entity_poly.type
_entity_poly.pdbx_seq_one_letter_code
_entity_poly.pdbx_strand_id
1 'polypeptide(L)'
;MRFKTIILIAALTGLTAACGEKEPQNEAPEIKLQVTPAEISVTSDAQEVVLNVGADADWGVTPIDSWVKTSPTGGIKGETSVKVTVEENKTGDERETNLLFRSGTQKVEIPVRQHYKVQTVTVADKALLAALLKNLDKDGDGVLSTKEIEGVTSLDLSDSGLTDVSELVALFP
;
A
#
# COMPACT_ATOMS: atom_id res chain seq x y z
N MET A 1 14.16 -30.24 -65.63
CA MET A 1 13.06 -30.22 -66.62
C MET A 1 12.16 -29.08 -66.19
N ARG A 2 12.26 -27.96 -66.89
CA ARG A 2 11.36 -27.46 -67.95
C ARG A 2 9.88 -27.49 -67.45
N PHE A 3 9.09 -26.41 -67.36
CA PHE A 3 8.81 -25.38 -68.38
C PHE A 3 8.39 -24.06 -67.73
N LYS A 4 8.79 -22.98 -68.36
CA LYS A 4 8.27 -21.60 -68.31
C LYS A 4 6.86 -21.57 -68.92
N THR A 5 5.99 -20.75 -68.41
CA THR A 5 5.02 -20.09 -69.25
C THR A 5 4.75 -18.70 -68.65
N ILE A 6 5.14 -17.72 -69.44
CA ILE A 6 4.87 -16.30 -69.31
C ILE A 6 3.54 -16.09 -70.02
N ILE A 7 2.59 -15.43 -69.41
CA ILE A 7 1.51 -14.77 -70.10
C ILE A 7 1.41 -13.34 -69.60
N LEU A 8 1.74 -12.44 -70.51
CA LEU A 8 1.59 -10.99 -70.41
C LEU A 8 0.25 -10.63 -71.06
N ILE A 9 -0.64 -9.95 -70.33
CA ILE A 9 -1.74 -9.17 -70.95
C ILE A 9 -1.97 -7.90 -70.14
N ALA A 10 -1.76 -6.87 -70.83
CA ALA A 10 -2.04 -5.45 -70.85
C ALA A 10 -3.13 -4.88 -69.95
N ALA A 11 -2.76 -3.78 -69.38
CA ALA A 11 -3.40 -2.48 -69.15
C ALA A 11 -4.94 -2.40 -69.26
N LEU A 12 -5.56 -1.93 -68.17
CA LEU A 12 -6.63 -0.96 -68.31
C LEU A 12 -6.61 0.00 -67.08
N THR A 13 -6.43 1.25 -67.42
CA THR A 13 -6.48 2.43 -66.53
C THR A 13 -7.85 2.57 -65.91
N GLY A 14 -7.88 2.63 -64.58
CA GLY A 14 -9.03 3.03 -63.80
C GLY A 14 -8.56 3.84 -62.59
N LEU A 15 -8.43 5.15 -62.83
CA LEU A 15 -8.17 6.14 -61.80
C LEU A 15 -9.45 6.35 -61.01
N THR A 16 -9.62 5.69 -59.87
CA THR A 16 -10.58 6.09 -58.87
C THR A 16 -9.79 6.57 -57.65
N ALA A 17 -9.70 7.87 -57.51
CA ALA A 17 -9.31 8.53 -56.30
C ALA A 17 -10.38 8.23 -55.24
N ALA A 18 -10.18 7.17 -54.46
CA ALA A 18 -10.87 7.01 -53.19
C ALA A 18 -10.17 7.93 -52.21
N CYS A 19 -10.68 9.16 -52.08
CA CYS A 19 -10.50 9.95 -50.86
C CYS A 19 -11.08 9.12 -49.73
N GLY A 20 -10.24 8.38 -49.04
CA GLY A 20 -10.53 7.89 -47.71
C GLY A 20 -10.52 9.10 -46.78
N GLU A 21 -11.69 9.71 -46.60
CA GLU A 21 -11.94 10.54 -45.43
C GLU A 21 -11.69 9.65 -44.24
N LYS A 22 -10.53 9.85 -43.56
CA LYS A 22 -10.38 9.45 -42.20
C LYS A 22 -11.44 10.23 -41.41
N GLU A 23 -12.50 9.54 -41.00
CA GLU A 23 -13.38 10.08 -39.99
C GLU A 23 -12.47 10.55 -38.83
N PRO A 24 -12.65 11.78 -38.34
CA PRO A 24 -11.93 12.20 -37.14
C PRO A 24 -12.34 11.22 -36.03
N GLN A 25 -11.41 10.35 -35.63
CA GLN A 25 -11.60 9.60 -34.42
C GLN A 25 -11.75 10.66 -33.34
N ASN A 26 -12.97 10.83 -32.85
CA ASN A 26 -13.30 11.65 -31.73
C ASN A 26 -12.77 10.89 -30.49
N GLU A 27 -11.43 10.89 -30.31
CA GLU A 27 -10.82 10.45 -29.08
C GLU A 27 -11.38 11.36 -28.00
N ALA A 28 -12.19 10.77 -27.12
CA ALA A 28 -12.65 11.47 -25.93
C ALA A 28 -11.42 12.09 -25.25
N PRO A 29 -11.48 13.34 -24.81
CA PRO A 29 -10.33 13.99 -24.18
C PRO A 29 -9.82 13.13 -23.05
N GLU A 30 -8.51 12.85 -23.06
CA GLU A 30 -7.87 12.05 -22.02
C GLU A 30 -7.98 12.83 -20.69
N ILE A 31 -8.83 12.35 -19.81
CA ILE A 31 -9.02 12.95 -18.48
C ILE A 31 -7.75 12.66 -17.67
N LYS A 32 -7.13 13.71 -17.16
CA LYS A 32 -5.99 13.57 -16.25
C LYS A 32 -6.49 13.54 -14.83
N LEU A 33 -5.97 12.58 -14.06
CA LEU A 33 -6.17 12.46 -12.63
C LEU A 33 -4.81 12.25 -11.97
N GLN A 34 -4.39 13.17 -11.12
CA GLN A 34 -3.15 13.12 -10.38
C GLN A 34 -3.43 13.23 -8.88
N VAL A 35 -2.74 12.45 -8.08
CA VAL A 35 -2.83 12.48 -6.62
C VAL A 35 -1.43 12.49 -6.04
N THR A 36 -1.17 13.38 -5.10
CA THR A 36 0.15 13.54 -4.49
C THR A 36 0.00 13.70 -2.97
N PRO A 37 0.79 13.01 -2.15
CA PRO A 37 1.81 12.02 -2.52
C PRO A 37 1.21 10.73 -3.10
N ALA A 38 2.04 9.91 -3.77
CA ALA A 38 1.64 8.67 -4.42
C ALA A 38 1.48 7.49 -3.44
N GLU A 39 1.87 7.66 -2.20
CA GLU A 39 1.72 6.69 -1.10
C GLU A 39 1.61 7.42 0.24
N ILE A 40 1.05 6.75 1.22
CA ILE A 40 0.97 7.19 2.62
C ILE A 40 1.63 6.12 3.49
N SER A 41 2.64 6.52 4.27
CA SER A 41 3.23 5.67 5.30
C SER A 41 3.18 6.43 6.63
N VAL A 42 2.55 5.83 7.65
CA VAL A 42 2.28 6.46 8.92
C VAL A 42 2.64 5.54 10.08
N THR A 43 2.86 6.13 11.26
CA THR A 43 3.08 5.39 12.51
C THR A 43 1.79 4.70 12.97
N SER A 44 1.88 3.97 14.07
CA SER A 44 0.73 3.29 14.67
C SER A 44 -0.34 4.24 15.23
N ASP A 45 0.03 5.48 15.59
CA ASP A 45 -0.89 6.43 16.18
C ASP A 45 -1.90 6.97 15.14
N ALA A 46 -3.05 7.45 15.63
CA ALA A 46 -4.01 8.14 14.77
C ALA A 46 -3.37 9.40 14.15
N GLN A 47 -3.49 9.56 12.84
CA GLN A 47 -2.85 10.66 12.09
C GLN A 47 -3.77 11.22 11.02
N GLU A 48 -3.49 12.46 10.65
CA GLU A 48 -4.08 13.11 9.48
C GLU A 48 -3.00 13.42 8.44
N VAL A 49 -3.26 13.05 7.20
CA VAL A 49 -2.40 13.31 6.05
C VAL A 49 -3.20 14.08 5.01
N VAL A 50 -2.57 14.98 4.28
CA VAL A 50 -3.22 15.73 3.19
C VAL A 50 -2.70 15.20 1.86
N LEU A 51 -3.63 14.83 0.98
CA LEU A 51 -3.39 14.55 -0.42
C LEU A 51 -3.86 15.74 -1.26
N ASN A 52 -3.13 16.06 -2.31
CA ASN A 52 -3.54 17.02 -3.32
C ASN A 52 -4.00 16.24 -4.56
N VAL A 53 -5.21 16.52 -5.00
CA VAL A 53 -5.85 15.90 -6.16
C VAL A 53 -5.99 16.95 -7.25
N GLY A 54 -5.37 16.70 -8.41
CA GLY A 54 -5.54 17.47 -9.62
C GLY A 54 -6.35 16.65 -10.63
N ALA A 55 -7.49 17.16 -11.09
CA ALA A 55 -8.35 16.46 -12.01
C ALA A 55 -8.92 17.38 -13.10
N ASP A 56 -9.02 16.87 -14.34
CA ASP A 56 -9.62 17.59 -15.47
C ASP A 56 -11.15 17.41 -15.57
N ALA A 57 -11.72 16.58 -14.70
CA ALA A 57 -13.17 16.35 -14.58
C ALA A 57 -13.53 16.04 -13.13
N ASP A 58 -14.82 15.87 -12.86
CA ASP A 58 -15.29 15.46 -11.54
C ASP A 58 -14.66 14.13 -11.12
N TRP A 59 -14.34 14.04 -9.84
CA TRP A 59 -13.64 12.88 -9.29
C TRP A 59 -14.24 12.44 -7.95
N GLY A 60 -13.93 11.21 -7.56
CA GLY A 60 -14.30 10.66 -6.27
C GLY A 60 -13.21 9.78 -5.70
N VAL A 61 -13.21 9.59 -4.39
CA VAL A 61 -12.32 8.66 -3.68
C VAL A 61 -13.12 7.72 -2.81
N THR A 62 -12.71 6.47 -2.80
CA THR A 62 -13.31 5.42 -1.95
C THR A 62 -12.19 4.75 -1.18
N PRO A 63 -12.16 4.87 0.16
CA PRO A 63 -11.34 4.02 1.02
C PRO A 63 -11.84 2.57 0.93
N ILE A 64 -10.91 1.60 0.92
CA ILE A 64 -11.27 0.18 0.91
C ILE A 64 -11.61 -0.29 2.33
N ASP A 65 -10.84 0.15 3.31
CA ASP A 65 -11.02 -0.23 4.71
C ASP A 65 -11.52 0.91 5.57
N SER A 66 -12.26 0.57 6.61
CA SER A 66 -12.95 1.51 7.51
C SER A 66 -12.02 2.34 8.40
N TRP A 67 -10.79 1.88 8.61
CA TRP A 67 -9.80 2.59 9.45
C TRP A 67 -9.13 3.78 8.74
N VAL A 68 -9.42 3.98 7.45
CA VAL A 68 -9.01 5.17 6.68
C VAL A 68 -10.26 5.91 6.21
N LYS A 69 -10.30 7.21 6.46
CA LYS A 69 -11.41 8.09 6.05
C LYS A 69 -10.87 9.26 5.24
N THR A 70 -11.66 9.74 4.30
CA THR A 70 -11.29 10.88 3.45
C THR A 70 -12.33 11.99 3.53
N SER A 71 -11.88 13.23 3.47
CA SER A 71 -12.75 14.40 3.41
C SER A 71 -12.08 15.52 2.58
N PRO A 72 -12.72 15.98 1.48
CA PRO A 72 -13.95 15.47 0.87
C PRO A 72 -13.76 14.09 0.24
N THR A 73 -14.86 13.39 -0.04
CA THR A 73 -14.86 12.10 -0.76
C THR A 73 -14.96 12.25 -2.28
N GLY A 74 -14.90 13.47 -2.78
CA GLY A 74 -14.94 13.80 -4.21
C GLY A 74 -14.92 15.30 -4.41
N GLY A 75 -14.78 15.71 -5.65
CA GLY A 75 -14.72 17.11 -6.07
C GLY A 75 -14.99 17.28 -7.54
N ILE A 76 -15.02 18.55 -7.95
CA ILE A 76 -15.14 18.94 -9.37
C ILE A 76 -13.74 19.10 -9.96
N LYS A 77 -13.69 19.31 -11.27
CA LYS A 77 -12.47 19.66 -12.00
C LYS A 77 -11.67 20.76 -11.29
N GLY A 78 -10.35 20.57 -11.21
CA GLY A 78 -9.38 21.50 -10.60
C GLY A 78 -8.53 20.81 -9.54
N GLU A 79 -7.89 21.65 -8.72
CA GLU A 79 -7.07 21.22 -7.59
C GLU A 79 -7.90 21.18 -6.31
N THR A 80 -7.77 20.10 -5.55
CA THR A 80 -8.46 19.92 -4.27
C THR A 80 -7.54 19.24 -3.27
N SER A 81 -7.51 19.76 -2.04
CA SER A 81 -6.83 19.07 -0.93
C SER A 81 -7.82 18.13 -0.25
N VAL A 82 -7.42 16.87 -0.10
CA VAL A 82 -8.19 15.82 0.58
C VAL A 82 -7.49 15.47 1.87
N LYS A 83 -8.18 15.64 2.98
CA LYS A 83 -7.73 15.18 4.29
C LYS A 83 -8.00 13.68 4.40
N VAL A 84 -6.97 12.93 4.70
CA VAL A 84 -7.02 11.49 5.00
C VAL A 84 -6.81 11.32 6.49
N THR A 85 -7.79 10.78 7.17
CA THR A 85 -7.71 10.44 8.59
C THR A 85 -7.46 8.95 8.72
N VAL A 86 -6.36 8.59 9.37
CA VAL A 86 -5.95 7.21 9.66
C VAL A 86 -6.18 6.95 11.14
N GLU A 87 -6.97 5.93 11.48
CA GLU A 87 -7.25 5.56 12.87
C GLU A 87 -6.03 4.85 13.50
N GLU A 88 -5.89 4.91 14.82
CA GLU A 88 -4.84 4.21 15.56
C GLU A 88 -4.81 2.71 15.23
N ASN A 89 -3.61 2.18 14.99
CA ASN A 89 -3.39 0.76 14.80
C ASN A 89 -3.16 0.05 16.14
N LYS A 90 -4.15 -0.69 16.60
CA LYS A 90 -4.11 -1.48 17.83
C LYS A 90 -3.97 -2.99 17.59
N THR A 91 -3.73 -3.39 16.34
CA THR A 91 -3.74 -4.81 15.97
C THR A 91 -2.49 -5.57 16.37
N GLY A 92 -1.39 -4.86 16.66
CA GLY A 92 -0.08 -5.46 16.90
C GLY A 92 0.68 -5.86 15.63
N ASP A 93 0.08 -5.65 14.46
CA ASP A 93 0.67 -5.93 13.15
C ASP A 93 0.60 -4.71 12.23
N GLU A 94 1.50 -4.64 11.27
CA GLU A 94 1.37 -3.67 10.18
C GLU A 94 0.08 -3.93 9.40
N ARG A 95 -0.54 -2.85 8.95
CA ARG A 95 -1.71 -2.94 8.08
C ARG A 95 -1.58 -2.06 6.86
N GLU A 96 -2.18 -2.50 5.78
CA GLU A 96 -2.14 -1.84 4.49
C GLU A 96 -3.52 -1.82 3.86
N THR A 97 -3.85 -0.74 3.19
CA THR A 97 -5.07 -0.58 2.40
C THR A 97 -4.81 0.36 1.23
N ASN A 98 -5.81 0.58 0.38
CA ASN A 98 -5.73 1.50 -0.73
C ASN A 98 -6.85 2.54 -0.67
N LEU A 99 -6.54 3.75 -1.11
CA LEU A 99 -7.51 4.77 -1.50
C LEU A 99 -7.66 4.71 -3.01
N LEU A 100 -8.88 4.48 -3.47
CA LEU A 100 -9.18 4.39 -4.90
C LEU A 100 -9.79 5.70 -5.39
N PHE A 101 -9.00 6.48 -6.11
CA PHE A 101 -9.45 7.68 -6.80
C PHE A 101 -9.93 7.34 -8.22
N ARG A 102 -11.01 7.97 -8.65
CA ARG A 102 -11.60 7.80 -9.99
C ARG A 102 -12.04 9.14 -10.57
N SER A 103 -11.79 9.34 -11.87
CA SER A 103 -12.31 10.45 -12.65
C SER A 103 -12.55 9.96 -14.06
N GLY A 104 -13.82 9.86 -14.48
CA GLY A 104 -14.19 9.20 -15.72
C GLY A 104 -13.68 7.76 -15.78
N THR A 105 -12.84 7.46 -16.77
CA THR A 105 -12.19 6.15 -16.94
C THR A 105 -10.86 6.01 -16.20
N GLN A 106 -10.31 7.12 -15.70
CA GLN A 106 -9.03 7.13 -14.99
C GLN A 106 -9.18 6.62 -13.56
N LYS A 107 -8.15 5.88 -13.12
CA LYS A 107 -8.01 5.34 -11.76
C LYS A 107 -6.62 5.62 -11.23
N VAL A 108 -6.54 6.05 -9.99
CA VAL A 108 -5.30 6.17 -9.23
C VAL A 108 -5.49 5.47 -7.88
N GLU A 109 -4.60 4.56 -7.55
CA GLU A 109 -4.59 3.86 -6.27
C GLU A 109 -3.45 4.41 -5.42
N ILE A 110 -3.77 4.85 -4.20
CA ILE A 110 -2.80 5.35 -3.25
C ILE A 110 -2.72 4.34 -2.11
N PRO A 111 -1.63 3.58 -1.99
CA PRO A 111 -1.42 2.68 -0.86
C PRO A 111 -1.24 3.47 0.43
N VAL A 112 -1.88 2.97 1.48
CA VAL A 112 -1.77 3.49 2.86
C VAL A 112 -1.21 2.38 3.72
N ARG A 113 0.00 2.56 4.22
CA ARG A 113 0.68 1.66 5.17
C ARG A 113 0.70 2.28 6.54
N GLN A 114 0.34 1.50 7.53
CA GLN A 114 0.42 1.92 8.91
C GLN A 114 1.19 0.88 9.75
N HIS A 115 2.25 1.36 10.38
CA HIS A 115 3.05 0.55 11.29
C HIS A 115 2.22 0.16 12.52
N TYR A 116 2.65 -0.89 13.20
CA TYR A 116 2.09 -1.26 14.50
C TYR A 116 2.89 -0.61 15.64
N LYS A 117 2.27 -0.54 16.80
CA LYS A 117 2.95 -0.09 18.02
C LYS A 117 3.57 -1.29 18.70
N VAL A 118 4.89 -1.29 18.79
CA VAL A 118 5.60 -2.28 19.61
C VAL A 118 5.19 -2.05 21.06
N GLN A 119 4.54 -3.05 21.66
CA GLN A 119 4.25 -3.05 23.09
C GLN A 119 5.44 -3.69 23.80
N THR A 120 6.20 -2.88 24.52
CA THR A 120 7.36 -3.35 25.26
C THR A 120 6.97 -4.03 26.56
N VAL A 121 7.67 -5.08 26.88
CA VAL A 121 7.56 -5.80 28.16
C VAL A 121 8.60 -5.26 29.12
N THR A 122 8.16 -4.89 30.33
CA THR A 122 9.08 -4.42 31.35
C THR A 122 9.47 -5.59 32.27
N VAL A 123 10.77 -5.86 32.35
CA VAL A 123 11.36 -6.83 33.28
C VAL A 123 12.28 -6.06 34.21
N ALA A 124 12.04 -6.13 35.52
CA ALA A 124 12.79 -5.34 36.48
C ALA A 124 14.19 -5.93 36.75
N ASP A 125 14.32 -7.26 36.76
CA ASP A 125 15.60 -7.92 36.86
C ASP A 125 16.38 -7.85 35.56
N LYS A 126 17.53 -7.17 35.60
CA LYS A 126 18.38 -6.97 34.41
C LYS A 126 19.03 -8.25 33.90
N ALA A 127 19.34 -9.20 34.79
CA ALA A 127 19.93 -10.46 34.38
C ALA A 127 18.87 -11.33 33.68
N LEU A 128 17.66 -11.34 34.24
CA LEU A 128 16.51 -11.99 33.61
C LEU A 128 16.18 -11.36 32.23
N LEU A 129 16.13 -10.03 32.16
CA LEU A 129 15.91 -9.34 30.88
C LEU A 129 16.95 -9.73 29.85
N ALA A 130 18.25 -9.74 30.23
CA ALA A 130 19.32 -10.11 29.29
C ALA A 130 19.20 -11.57 28.83
N ALA A 131 18.80 -12.49 29.69
CA ALA A 131 18.56 -13.87 29.33
C ALA A 131 17.34 -14.06 28.43
N LEU A 132 16.28 -13.29 28.67
CA LEU A 132 15.08 -13.28 27.80
C LEU A 132 15.39 -12.71 26.42
N LEU A 133 16.08 -11.57 26.33
CA LEU A 133 16.49 -10.99 25.07
C LEU A 133 17.36 -11.95 24.26
N LYS A 134 18.32 -12.62 24.88
CA LYS A 134 19.18 -13.61 24.20
C LYS A 134 18.38 -14.72 23.50
N ASN A 135 17.21 -15.08 24.03
CA ASN A 135 16.40 -16.19 23.54
C ASN A 135 15.21 -15.74 22.68
N LEU A 136 14.66 -14.56 22.94
CA LEU A 136 13.36 -14.12 22.41
C LEU A 136 13.43 -12.90 21.51
N ASP A 137 14.46 -12.07 21.62
CA ASP A 137 14.65 -10.90 20.73
C ASP A 137 14.99 -11.38 19.32
N LYS A 138 13.95 -11.48 18.49
CA LYS A 138 14.05 -12.03 17.12
C LYS A 138 14.44 -11.00 16.09
N ASP A 139 14.08 -9.74 16.32
CA ASP A 139 14.37 -8.65 15.41
C ASP A 139 15.67 -7.91 15.75
N GLY A 140 16.26 -8.19 16.93
CA GLY A 140 17.57 -7.68 17.35
C GLY A 140 17.53 -6.21 17.77
N ASP A 141 16.36 -5.70 18.17
CA ASP A 141 16.19 -4.30 18.56
C ASP A 141 16.62 -4.04 20.03
N GLY A 142 16.89 -5.09 20.79
CA GLY A 142 17.31 -5.03 22.19
C GLY A 142 16.17 -4.71 23.16
N VAL A 143 14.93 -4.81 22.72
CA VAL A 143 13.73 -4.59 23.52
C VAL A 143 12.87 -5.85 23.50
N LEU A 144 12.40 -6.29 24.66
CA LEU A 144 11.47 -7.42 24.71
C LEU A 144 10.05 -6.90 24.45
N SER A 145 9.43 -7.38 23.40
CA SER A 145 8.06 -7.02 23.00
C SER A 145 7.05 -8.10 23.41
N THR A 146 5.78 -7.70 23.53
CA THR A 146 4.69 -8.67 23.75
C THR A 146 4.59 -9.68 22.61
N LYS A 147 4.90 -9.27 21.38
CA LYS A 147 4.86 -10.14 20.19
C LYS A 147 5.93 -11.23 20.23
N GLU A 148 7.08 -10.95 20.81
CA GLU A 148 8.18 -11.92 20.94
C GLU A 148 7.94 -12.96 22.03
N ILE A 149 7.16 -12.58 23.06
CA ILE A 149 6.78 -13.53 24.13
C ILE A 149 5.48 -14.30 23.77
N GLU A 150 4.69 -13.80 22.82
CA GLU A 150 3.45 -14.46 22.41
C GLU A 150 3.74 -15.82 21.77
N GLY A 151 3.02 -16.85 22.25
CA GLY A 151 3.16 -18.21 21.74
C GLY A 151 4.44 -18.96 22.18
N VAL A 152 5.22 -18.40 23.10
CA VAL A 152 6.36 -19.11 23.71
C VAL A 152 5.84 -20.21 24.62
N THR A 153 6.08 -21.46 24.25
CA THR A 153 5.65 -22.66 24.99
C THR A 153 6.79 -23.30 25.79
N SER A 154 8.02 -22.94 25.47
CA SER A 154 9.21 -23.40 26.20
C SER A 154 10.29 -22.33 26.15
N LEU A 155 11.02 -22.20 27.21
CA LEU A 155 12.11 -21.23 27.36
C LEU A 155 13.26 -21.91 28.07
N ASP A 156 14.44 -21.92 27.45
CA ASP A 156 15.64 -22.46 28.04
C ASP A 156 16.48 -21.30 28.64
N LEU A 157 16.54 -21.23 29.94
CA LEU A 157 17.34 -20.27 30.71
C LEU A 157 18.52 -20.96 31.41
N SER A 158 18.87 -22.19 31.02
CA SER A 158 20.06 -22.85 31.51
C SER A 158 21.32 -22.00 31.25
N ASP A 159 22.29 -22.11 32.10
CA ASP A 159 23.55 -21.36 32.03
C ASP A 159 23.42 -19.81 32.07
N SER A 160 22.25 -19.29 32.41
CA SER A 160 22.01 -17.84 32.55
C SER A 160 22.48 -17.26 33.86
N GLY A 161 22.79 -18.14 34.86
CA GLY A 161 23.21 -17.72 36.19
C GLY A 161 22.11 -17.03 37.02
N LEU A 162 20.85 -17.16 36.60
CA LEU A 162 19.71 -16.56 37.29
C LEU A 162 19.47 -17.23 38.65
N THR A 163 19.22 -16.43 39.67
CA THR A 163 18.85 -16.88 41.02
C THR A 163 17.38 -16.65 41.34
N ASP A 164 16.74 -15.77 40.60
CA ASP A 164 15.31 -15.47 40.72
C ASP A 164 14.68 -15.39 39.32
N VAL A 165 13.57 -16.07 39.16
CA VAL A 165 12.77 -16.12 37.92
C VAL A 165 11.29 -15.84 38.22
N SER A 166 10.98 -15.26 39.37
CA SER A 166 9.60 -15.02 39.80
C SER A 166 8.80 -14.15 38.85
N GLU A 167 9.45 -13.20 38.15
CA GLU A 167 8.80 -12.35 37.16
C GLU A 167 8.29 -13.13 35.95
N LEU A 168 8.82 -14.33 35.64
CA LEU A 168 8.34 -15.14 34.51
C LEU A 168 6.85 -15.49 34.62
N VAL A 169 6.33 -15.69 35.84
CA VAL A 169 4.91 -16.02 36.05
C VAL A 169 3.99 -14.91 35.57
N ALA A 170 4.43 -13.66 35.61
CA ALA A 170 3.68 -12.53 35.14
C ALA A 170 3.79 -12.36 33.62
N LEU A 171 4.88 -12.82 33.01
CA LEU A 171 5.14 -12.73 31.58
C LEU A 171 4.50 -13.86 30.78
N PHE A 172 4.40 -15.04 31.40
CA PHE A 172 3.87 -16.27 30.76
C PHE A 172 2.75 -16.85 31.65
N PRO A 173 1.54 -16.23 31.62
CA PRO A 173 0.38 -16.63 32.43
C PRO A 173 -0.21 -17.98 32.05
#